data_60e818733f5f1023d4066e03f55c173c
#
_entry.id   60e818733f5f1023d4066e03f55c173c
#
_cell.length_a   1.000
_cell.length_b   1.000
_cell.length_c   1.000
_cell.angle_alpha   90.00
_cell.angle_beta   90.00
_cell.angle_gamma   90.00
#
_symmetry.space_group_name_H-M   'P 1'
#
loop_
_entity.id
_entity.type
_entity.pdbx_description
1 polymer ?
#
loop_
_entity_poly.entity_id
_entity_poly.type
_entity_poly.pdbx_seq_one_letter_code
_entity_poly.pdbx_strand_id
1 'polypeptide(L)'
;MAPGGPFMRIIIGGGGRVGSGLAKALRSEDKEVVLVDNNARVVKNAQGMDILVIYGDVTKRNKFIEAGIDSAEVYVASTDSDELNLLSCALAKHVHAEKTDGKGNLTTICRLRNPHFVEEHKSGKLGQWAGVDHVVHPIDDAIDRLMSGLRSSSLSEVIPFEADAYIVELDVRSEASNVVHRTLRESGAKVEGGLPLIVGLKRDGNQGKVPTADDILLPNDRVAVATAGEASFNRILRILGHEAVDFPEKPKVIIFGASLIGTRLAKAWQRTGASVTVVERDLQLANNMAGSDIGDLPGIEIIHGDHLDKELLSEIEISSMDIAISALDNDHGSIAAVLLAMDMGVERTGLILYDADLVSVVRRMGITFSVDRRRVAIDAMLSRIHSELPGPYAVLSSVPDVVGICLPVTDRVKFVGKTIADAGLPEWCKVAFIQRKNIHDEWETLRPSSSKNLLEGDKLTIFLPPYRVYDLERKFKV
;
A
#
# COMPACT_ATOMS: atom_id res chain seq x y z
N MET A 1 33.77 -6.84 -2.51
CA MET A 1 32.94 -7.62 -3.43
C MET A 1 32.71 -8.99 -2.82
N ALA A 2 31.51 -9.26 -2.25
CA ALA A 2 31.14 -10.60 -1.83
C ALA A 2 30.67 -11.39 -3.07
N PRO A 3 30.93 -12.70 -3.17
CA PRO A 3 30.52 -13.49 -4.32
C PRO A 3 28.99 -13.56 -4.36
N GLY A 4 28.42 -12.98 -5.44
CA GLY A 4 26.97 -12.92 -5.63
C GLY A 4 26.37 -14.31 -5.79
N GLY A 5 25.32 -14.56 -5.00
CA GLY A 5 24.30 -15.51 -5.43
C GLY A 5 23.58 -14.95 -6.69
N PRO A 6 22.86 -15.76 -7.43
CA PRO A 6 22.18 -15.29 -8.63
C PRO A 6 21.27 -14.12 -8.27
N PHE A 7 21.61 -12.93 -8.78
CA PHE A 7 20.75 -11.75 -8.62
C PHE A 7 19.44 -12.04 -9.35
N MET A 8 18.33 -11.97 -8.64
CA MET A 8 17.00 -12.09 -9.22
C MET A 8 16.84 -11.01 -10.29
N ARG A 9 16.74 -11.42 -11.57
CA ARG A 9 16.52 -10.51 -12.70
C ARG A 9 15.04 -10.29 -12.89
N ILE A 10 14.62 -9.02 -12.88
CA ILE A 10 13.23 -8.59 -13.03
C ILE A 10 13.11 -7.70 -14.26
N ILE A 11 12.22 -8.07 -15.17
CA ILE A 11 11.93 -7.26 -16.36
C ILE A 11 10.60 -6.53 -16.13
N ILE A 12 10.59 -5.21 -16.33
CA ILE A 12 9.40 -4.38 -16.19
C ILE A 12 9.04 -3.85 -17.59
N GLY A 13 7.86 -4.21 -18.06
CA GLY A 13 7.24 -3.70 -19.27
C GLY A 13 6.34 -2.50 -18.98
N GLY A 14 6.74 -1.33 -19.44
CA GLY A 14 6.09 -0.05 -19.16
C GLY A 14 6.80 0.72 -18.05
N GLY A 15 7.53 1.77 -18.43
CA GLY A 15 8.31 2.65 -17.57
C GLY A 15 7.56 3.93 -17.17
N GLY A 16 6.23 3.94 -17.24
CA GLY A 16 5.41 5.02 -16.73
C GLY A 16 5.63 5.26 -15.24
N ARG A 17 4.80 6.10 -14.61
CA ARG A 17 4.96 6.48 -13.20
C ARG A 17 5.01 5.28 -12.23
N VAL A 18 4.23 4.21 -12.48
CA VAL A 18 4.23 2.99 -11.65
C VAL A 18 5.47 2.15 -11.91
N GLY A 19 5.77 1.82 -13.18
CA GLY A 19 6.92 0.99 -13.53
C GLY A 19 8.26 1.60 -13.14
N SER A 20 8.45 2.91 -13.34
CA SER A 20 9.64 3.62 -12.86
C SER A 20 9.75 3.64 -11.34
N GLY A 21 8.62 3.81 -10.61
CA GLY A 21 8.59 3.73 -9.16
C GLY A 21 8.95 2.35 -8.64
N LEU A 22 8.41 1.30 -9.28
CA LEU A 22 8.75 -0.09 -8.99
C LEU A 22 10.23 -0.39 -9.25
N ALA A 23 10.75 0.07 -10.40
CA ALA A 23 12.17 -0.11 -10.75
C ALA A 23 13.10 0.53 -9.68
N LYS A 24 12.76 1.74 -9.22
CA LYS A 24 13.50 2.41 -8.16
C LYS A 24 13.47 1.64 -6.84
N ALA A 25 12.31 1.12 -6.44
CA ALA A 25 12.17 0.33 -5.21
C ALA A 25 13.00 -0.96 -5.28
N LEU A 26 12.90 -1.72 -6.37
CA LEU A 26 13.66 -2.95 -6.56
C LEU A 26 15.17 -2.71 -6.63
N ARG A 27 15.60 -1.60 -7.24
CA ARG A 27 17.02 -1.24 -7.25
C ARG A 27 17.55 -0.92 -5.86
N SER A 28 16.74 -0.34 -4.97
CA SER A 28 17.13 -0.12 -3.57
C SER A 28 17.28 -1.41 -2.76
N GLU A 29 16.79 -2.53 -3.28
CA GLU A 29 16.93 -3.90 -2.74
C GLU A 29 18.06 -4.69 -3.43
N ASP A 30 18.92 -4.03 -4.21
CA ASP A 30 20.01 -4.64 -4.99
C ASP A 30 19.54 -5.70 -6.00
N LYS A 31 18.27 -5.60 -6.51
CA LYS A 31 17.78 -6.47 -7.58
C LYS A 31 18.29 -6.01 -8.94
N GLU A 32 18.48 -6.95 -9.88
CA GLU A 32 18.82 -6.66 -11.26
C GLU A 32 17.54 -6.31 -12.05
N VAL A 33 17.38 -5.04 -12.42
CA VAL A 33 16.17 -4.54 -13.06
C VAL A 33 16.43 -4.16 -14.51
N VAL A 34 15.56 -4.62 -15.40
CA VAL A 34 15.52 -4.20 -16.81
C VAL A 34 14.17 -3.54 -17.07
N LEU A 35 14.18 -2.30 -17.55
CA LEU A 35 12.99 -1.54 -17.90
C LEU A 35 12.84 -1.41 -19.42
N VAL A 36 11.69 -1.79 -19.96
CA VAL A 36 11.36 -1.68 -21.38
C VAL A 36 10.21 -0.70 -21.57
N ASP A 37 10.42 0.35 -22.37
CA ASP A 37 9.38 1.34 -22.67
C ASP A 37 9.56 1.90 -24.08
N ASN A 38 8.46 2.21 -24.78
CA ASN A 38 8.45 2.78 -26.12
C ASN A 38 8.43 4.32 -26.14
N ASN A 39 8.42 4.97 -24.98
CA ASN A 39 8.46 6.41 -24.85
C ASN A 39 9.89 6.89 -24.57
N ALA A 40 10.45 7.63 -25.51
CA ALA A 40 11.83 8.13 -25.40
C ALA A 40 12.08 9.03 -24.16
N ARG A 41 11.06 9.77 -23.67
CA ARG A 41 11.19 10.59 -22.45
C ARG A 41 11.31 9.71 -21.22
N VAL A 42 10.50 8.66 -21.12
CA VAL A 42 10.54 7.69 -20.03
C VAL A 42 11.90 7.01 -19.98
N VAL A 43 12.37 6.52 -21.11
CA VAL A 43 13.70 5.88 -21.25
C VAL A 43 14.80 6.83 -20.79
N LYS A 44 14.79 8.08 -21.25
CA LYS A 44 15.79 9.10 -20.86
C LYS A 44 15.77 9.36 -19.34
N ASN A 45 14.60 9.49 -18.75
CA ASN A 45 14.46 9.73 -17.30
C ASN A 45 14.93 8.53 -16.46
N ALA A 46 14.73 7.32 -16.97
CA ALA A 46 15.13 6.09 -16.27
C ALA A 46 16.63 5.80 -16.35
N GLN A 47 17.36 6.35 -17.32
CA GLN A 47 18.83 6.16 -17.47
C GLN A 47 19.64 6.60 -16.23
N GLY A 48 19.09 7.50 -15.40
CA GLY A 48 19.73 7.91 -14.14
C GLY A 48 19.49 7.00 -12.94
N MET A 49 18.76 5.88 -13.11
CA MET A 49 18.35 5.00 -12.00
C MET A 49 19.31 3.83 -11.73
N ASP A 50 20.45 3.76 -12.43
CA ASP A 50 21.40 2.63 -12.33
C ASP A 50 20.73 1.26 -12.62
N ILE A 51 19.91 1.22 -13.67
CA ILE A 51 19.22 0.03 -14.21
C ILE A 51 19.45 -0.08 -15.72
N LEU A 52 19.26 -1.27 -16.28
CA LEU A 52 19.24 -1.44 -17.73
C LEU A 52 17.92 -0.92 -18.30
N VAL A 53 17.98 0.01 -19.23
CA VAL A 53 16.79 0.59 -19.88
C VAL A 53 16.83 0.33 -21.38
N ILE A 54 15.76 -0.28 -21.90
CA ILE A 54 15.62 -0.63 -23.31
C ILE A 54 14.50 0.20 -23.93
N TYR A 55 14.84 0.93 -24.98
CA TYR A 55 13.83 1.57 -25.84
C TYR A 55 13.16 0.53 -26.73
N GLY A 56 11.86 0.33 -26.56
CA GLY A 56 11.14 -0.64 -27.38
C GLY A 56 9.72 -0.91 -26.93
N ASP A 57 9.00 -1.59 -27.79
CA ASP A 57 7.62 -2.01 -27.59
C ASP A 57 7.60 -3.39 -26.91
N VAL A 58 6.89 -3.50 -25.79
CA VAL A 58 6.73 -4.72 -24.98
C VAL A 58 5.93 -5.83 -25.70
N THR A 59 5.36 -5.55 -26.88
CA THR A 59 4.73 -6.55 -27.75
C THR A 59 5.71 -7.15 -28.77
N LYS A 60 6.99 -6.76 -28.73
CA LYS A 60 7.99 -7.23 -29.69
C LYS A 60 8.91 -8.26 -29.06
N ARG A 61 8.92 -9.46 -29.62
CA ARG A 61 9.73 -10.62 -29.21
C ARG A 61 11.23 -10.28 -29.04
N ASN A 62 11.81 -9.52 -29.98
CA ASN A 62 13.23 -9.16 -29.93
C ASN A 62 13.57 -8.31 -28.68
N LYS A 63 12.61 -7.55 -28.14
CA LYS A 63 12.82 -6.73 -26.95
C LYS A 63 12.91 -7.59 -25.68
N PHE A 64 12.18 -8.67 -25.59
CA PHE A 64 12.35 -9.65 -24.51
C PHE A 64 13.71 -10.34 -24.57
N ILE A 65 14.18 -10.69 -25.78
CA ILE A 65 15.51 -11.29 -25.96
C ILE A 65 16.61 -10.29 -25.56
N GLU A 66 16.49 -9.03 -25.98
CA GLU A 66 17.41 -7.94 -25.61
C GLU A 66 17.42 -7.69 -24.09
N ALA A 67 16.26 -7.86 -23.43
CA ALA A 67 16.11 -7.75 -21.99
C ALA A 67 16.65 -8.94 -21.19
N GLY A 68 17.09 -10.02 -21.86
CA GLY A 68 17.60 -11.23 -21.22
C GLY A 68 16.52 -12.05 -20.54
N ILE A 69 15.39 -12.26 -21.25
CA ILE A 69 14.22 -12.99 -20.71
C ILE A 69 14.55 -14.43 -20.31
N ASP A 70 15.56 -15.06 -20.90
CA ASP A 70 16.05 -16.40 -20.59
C ASP A 70 16.60 -16.54 -19.17
N SER A 71 17.11 -15.45 -18.61
CA SER A 71 17.64 -15.42 -17.23
C SER A 71 16.71 -14.68 -16.24
N ALA A 72 15.53 -14.20 -16.71
CA ALA A 72 14.58 -13.49 -15.86
C ALA A 72 13.77 -14.47 -15.00
N GLU A 73 13.55 -14.10 -13.73
CA GLU A 73 12.69 -14.84 -12.79
C GLU A 73 11.29 -14.21 -12.75
N VAL A 74 11.19 -12.89 -12.96
CA VAL A 74 9.92 -12.16 -12.92
C VAL A 74 9.78 -11.21 -14.11
N TYR A 75 8.59 -11.18 -14.68
CA TYR A 75 8.14 -10.17 -15.63
C TYR A 75 6.96 -9.41 -15.06
N VAL A 76 7.03 -8.08 -15.04
CA VAL A 76 5.96 -7.20 -14.58
C VAL A 76 5.43 -6.36 -15.74
N ALA A 77 4.15 -6.52 -16.08
CA ALA A 77 3.45 -5.69 -17.06
C ALA A 77 2.76 -4.51 -16.35
N SER A 78 3.20 -3.28 -16.61
CA SER A 78 2.71 -2.07 -15.93
C SER A 78 2.43 -0.88 -16.86
N THR A 79 2.08 -1.17 -18.12
CA THR A 79 1.65 -0.14 -19.06
C THR A 79 0.28 0.45 -18.70
N ASP A 80 -0.18 1.44 -19.44
CA ASP A 80 -1.50 2.05 -19.24
C ASP A 80 -2.65 1.32 -19.96
N SER A 81 -2.39 0.21 -20.70
CA SER A 81 -3.41 -0.62 -21.35
C SER A 81 -3.42 -2.02 -20.76
N ASP A 82 -4.60 -2.48 -20.36
CA ASP A 82 -4.81 -3.85 -19.88
C ASP A 82 -4.52 -4.89 -20.97
N GLU A 83 -4.91 -4.61 -22.22
CA GLU A 83 -4.69 -5.48 -23.36
C GLU A 83 -3.20 -5.64 -23.66
N LEU A 84 -2.42 -4.54 -23.61
CA LEU A 84 -0.96 -4.61 -23.78
C LEU A 84 -0.29 -5.37 -22.63
N ASN A 85 -0.78 -5.18 -21.41
CA ASN A 85 -0.26 -5.90 -20.26
C ASN A 85 -0.50 -7.40 -20.36
N LEU A 86 -1.72 -7.81 -20.74
CA LEU A 86 -2.06 -9.22 -20.97
C LEU A 86 -1.24 -9.83 -22.12
N LEU A 87 -1.19 -9.16 -23.26
CA LEU A 87 -0.43 -9.62 -24.44
C LEU A 87 1.06 -9.75 -24.13
N SER A 88 1.62 -8.79 -23.40
CA SER A 88 3.04 -8.81 -23.04
C SER A 88 3.37 -9.92 -22.03
N CYS A 89 2.50 -10.24 -21.08
CA CYS A 89 2.65 -11.40 -20.21
C CYS A 89 2.64 -12.73 -20.97
N ALA A 90 1.68 -12.91 -21.88
CA ALA A 90 1.62 -14.11 -22.74
C ALA A 90 2.88 -14.27 -23.59
N LEU A 91 3.36 -13.17 -24.20
CA LEU A 91 4.57 -13.17 -25.01
C LEU A 91 5.83 -13.44 -24.17
N ALA A 92 5.94 -12.85 -22.97
CA ALA A 92 7.05 -13.09 -22.05
C ALA A 92 7.16 -14.56 -21.65
N LYS A 93 6.05 -15.19 -21.25
CA LYS A 93 5.98 -16.64 -20.94
C LYS A 93 6.42 -17.48 -22.13
N HIS A 94 5.88 -17.18 -23.33
CA HIS A 94 6.19 -17.93 -24.54
C HIS A 94 7.67 -17.82 -24.92
N VAL A 95 8.22 -16.60 -24.94
CA VAL A 95 9.64 -16.39 -25.32
C VAL A 95 10.58 -16.98 -24.28
N HIS A 96 10.26 -16.87 -23.00
CA HIS A 96 11.05 -17.48 -21.93
C HIS A 96 11.08 -19.00 -22.07
N ALA A 97 9.91 -19.65 -22.21
CA ALA A 97 9.82 -21.10 -22.37
C ALA A 97 10.62 -21.61 -23.57
N GLU A 98 10.58 -20.89 -24.70
CA GLU A 98 11.34 -21.22 -25.91
C GLU A 98 12.87 -21.07 -25.67
N LYS A 99 13.30 -19.99 -24.98
CA LYS A 99 14.72 -19.74 -24.73
C LYS A 99 15.33 -20.65 -23.67
N THR A 100 14.52 -21.17 -22.76
CA THR A 100 14.96 -22.08 -21.66
C THR A 100 14.68 -23.55 -21.95
N ASP A 101 14.22 -23.91 -23.16
CA ASP A 101 13.76 -25.26 -23.50
C ASP A 101 12.71 -25.80 -22.52
N GLY A 102 11.86 -24.92 -21.99
CA GLY A 102 10.83 -25.24 -21.01
C GLY A 102 11.33 -25.58 -19.60
N LYS A 103 12.62 -25.37 -19.31
CA LYS A 103 13.24 -25.69 -18.00
C LYS A 103 13.23 -24.52 -17.01
N GLY A 104 12.93 -23.31 -17.47
CA GLY A 104 12.85 -22.12 -16.63
C GLY A 104 11.43 -21.89 -16.09
N ASN A 105 11.34 -21.18 -14.97
CA ASN A 105 10.08 -20.70 -14.44
C ASN A 105 10.11 -19.16 -14.40
N LEU A 106 9.27 -18.52 -15.21
CA LEU A 106 9.07 -17.07 -15.21
C LEU A 106 7.75 -16.74 -14.52
N THR A 107 7.80 -15.99 -13.43
CA THR A 107 6.59 -15.47 -12.78
C THR A 107 6.14 -14.18 -13.50
N THR A 108 4.88 -14.09 -13.87
CA THR A 108 4.30 -12.91 -14.51
C THR A 108 3.34 -12.18 -13.58
N ILE A 109 3.51 -10.86 -13.48
CA ILE A 109 2.66 -9.98 -12.69
C ILE A 109 2.03 -8.97 -13.64
N CYS A 110 0.71 -8.93 -13.68
CA CYS A 110 -0.04 -8.11 -14.62
C CYS A 110 -0.87 -7.06 -13.88
N ARG A 111 -0.62 -5.78 -14.18
CA ARG A 111 -1.46 -4.70 -13.70
C ARG A 111 -2.70 -4.58 -14.55
N LEU A 112 -3.87 -4.68 -13.92
CA LEU A 112 -5.17 -4.58 -14.58
C LEU A 112 -6.06 -3.56 -13.90
N ARG A 113 -6.84 -2.84 -14.70
CA ARG A 113 -7.82 -1.83 -14.25
C ARG A 113 -9.24 -2.32 -14.40
N ASN A 114 -9.50 -3.13 -15.42
CA ASN A 114 -10.84 -3.65 -15.72
C ASN A 114 -11.18 -4.80 -14.78
N PRO A 115 -12.27 -4.66 -13.98
CA PRO A 115 -12.70 -5.70 -13.03
C PRO A 115 -13.02 -7.05 -13.69
N HIS A 116 -13.46 -7.05 -14.95
CA HIS A 116 -13.76 -8.28 -15.69
C HIS A 116 -12.54 -9.20 -15.76
N PHE A 117 -11.36 -8.66 -16.08
CA PHE A 117 -10.14 -9.47 -16.11
C PHE A 117 -9.70 -9.94 -14.71
N VAL A 118 -10.02 -9.17 -13.67
CA VAL A 118 -9.75 -9.59 -12.28
C VAL A 118 -10.60 -10.80 -11.90
N GLU A 119 -11.89 -10.80 -12.26
CA GLU A 119 -12.79 -11.96 -12.03
C GLU A 119 -12.37 -13.16 -12.88
N GLU A 120 -11.93 -12.93 -14.12
CA GLU A 120 -11.41 -13.99 -14.98
C GLU A 120 -10.12 -14.62 -14.42
N HIS A 121 -9.27 -13.82 -13.77
CA HIS A 121 -8.11 -14.33 -13.04
C HIS A 121 -8.52 -15.20 -11.85
N LYS A 122 -9.46 -14.74 -11.02
CA LYS A 122 -9.97 -15.52 -9.88
C LYS A 122 -10.56 -16.87 -10.30
N SER A 123 -11.15 -16.95 -11.49
CA SER A 123 -11.63 -18.21 -12.06
C SER A 123 -10.52 -19.09 -12.64
N GLY A 124 -9.26 -18.68 -12.63
CA GLY A 124 -8.11 -19.40 -13.18
C GLY A 124 -7.98 -19.34 -14.70
N LYS A 125 -8.92 -18.73 -15.41
CA LYS A 125 -8.94 -18.69 -16.88
C LYS A 125 -7.83 -17.79 -17.44
N LEU A 126 -7.60 -16.65 -16.81
CA LEU A 126 -6.61 -15.67 -17.28
C LEU A 126 -5.18 -16.26 -17.31
N GLY A 127 -4.81 -17.06 -16.33
CA GLY A 127 -3.52 -17.76 -16.29
C GLY A 127 -3.34 -18.72 -17.46
N GLN A 128 -4.42 -19.37 -17.91
CA GLN A 128 -4.37 -20.36 -18.98
C GLN A 128 -4.09 -19.74 -20.36
N TRP A 129 -4.74 -18.63 -20.71
CA TRP A 129 -4.60 -18.06 -22.05
C TRP A 129 -3.63 -16.87 -22.12
N ALA A 130 -3.51 -16.07 -21.07
CA ALA A 130 -2.61 -14.90 -21.02
C ALA A 130 -1.30 -15.17 -20.26
N GLY A 131 -1.14 -16.34 -19.67
CA GLY A 131 0.06 -16.69 -18.92
C GLY A 131 0.31 -15.76 -17.72
N VAL A 132 -0.76 -15.25 -17.09
CA VAL A 132 -0.68 -14.33 -15.93
C VAL A 132 -0.75 -15.14 -14.65
N ASP A 133 0.32 -15.11 -13.87
CA ASP A 133 0.39 -15.79 -12.56
C ASP A 133 -0.26 -14.93 -11.47
N HIS A 134 -0.01 -13.61 -11.48
CA HIS A 134 -0.56 -12.68 -10.50
C HIS A 134 -1.16 -11.44 -11.16
N VAL A 135 -2.32 -11.04 -10.66
CA VAL A 135 -2.97 -9.77 -11.03
C VAL A 135 -2.79 -8.76 -9.91
N VAL A 136 -2.46 -7.52 -10.28
CA VAL A 136 -2.45 -6.36 -9.40
C VAL A 136 -3.57 -5.41 -9.79
N HIS A 137 -4.54 -5.27 -8.88
CA HIS A 137 -5.70 -4.39 -9.01
C HIS A 137 -5.92 -3.64 -7.69
N PRO A 138 -5.14 -2.57 -7.42
CA PRO A 138 -4.95 -2.02 -6.07
C PRO A 138 -6.08 -1.09 -5.61
N ILE A 139 -7.32 -1.27 -6.11
CA ILE A 139 -8.45 -0.40 -5.73
C ILE A 139 -8.88 -0.65 -4.30
N ASP A 140 -9.04 -1.90 -3.90
CA ASP A 140 -9.51 -2.25 -2.57
C ASP A 140 -8.49 -1.82 -1.51
N ASP A 141 -7.18 -2.04 -1.77
CA ASP A 141 -6.10 -1.57 -0.89
C ASP A 141 -6.09 -0.03 -0.74
N ALA A 142 -6.41 0.71 -1.82
CA ALA A 142 -6.50 2.16 -1.76
C ALA A 142 -7.71 2.63 -0.94
N ILE A 143 -8.83 1.92 -1.04
CA ILE A 143 -10.05 2.20 -0.26
C ILE A 143 -9.79 1.94 1.22
N ASP A 144 -9.19 0.82 1.59
CA ASP A 144 -8.88 0.45 2.97
C ASP A 144 -7.93 1.48 3.61
N ARG A 145 -6.90 1.92 2.88
CA ARG A 145 -5.99 2.99 3.34
C ARG A 145 -6.73 4.31 3.54
N LEU A 146 -7.62 4.68 2.61
CA LEU A 146 -8.40 5.92 2.72
C LEU A 146 -9.33 5.89 3.92
N MET A 147 -10.09 4.82 4.10
CA MET A 147 -11.03 4.67 5.21
C MET A 147 -10.32 4.75 6.57
N SER A 148 -9.21 4.02 6.72
CA SER A 148 -8.42 4.05 7.95
C SER A 148 -7.74 5.40 8.18
N GLY A 149 -7.28 6.07 7.12
CA GLY A 149 -6.62 7.37 7.19
C GLY A 149 -7.56 8.53 7.55
N LEU A 150 -8.84 8.44 7.19
CA LEU A 150 -9.86 9.45 7.52
C LEU A 150 -10.18 9.57 9.01
N ARG A 151 -9.62 8.68 9.83
CA ARG A 151 -9.79 8.76 11.30
C ARG A 151 -9.10 9.97 11.91
N SER A 152 -8.00 10.47 11.31
CA SER A 152 -7.32 11.67 11.81
C SER A 152 -6.48 12.36 10.74
N SER A 153 -6.56 13.68 10.67
CA SER A 153 -5.71 14.53 9.83
C SER A 153 -4.22 14.53 10.22
N SER A 154 -3.91 14.05 11.42
CA SER A 154 -2.52 13.91 11.90
C SER A 154 -1.79 12.71 11.29
N LEU A 155 -2.52 11.74 10.74
CA LEU A 155 -1.93 10.58 10.09
C LEU A 155 -1.39 10.96 8.71
N SER A 156 -0.13 10.64 8.45
CA SER A 156 0.51 10.88 7.15
C SER A 156 0.24 9.75 6.16
N GLU A 157 0.21 8.54 6.67
CA GLU A 157 -0.06 7.31 5.93
C GLU A 157 -0.64 6.28 6.91
N VAL A 158 -1.50 5.42 6.39
CA VAL A 158 -1.99 4.24 7.10
C VAL A 158 -1.85 3.05 6.16
N ILE A 159 -1.11 2.05 6.59
CA ILE A 159 -0.89 0.82 5.83
C ILE A 159 -1.56 -0.32 6.59
N PRO A 160 -2.71 -0.82 6.12
CA PRO A 160 -3.36 -1.98 6.72
C PRO A 160 -2.60 -3.27 6.39
N PHE A 161 -2.53 -4.16 7.35
CA PHE A 161 -2.07 -5.54 7.22
C PHE A 161 -3.21 -6.48 7.59
N GLU A 162 -3.05 -7.77 7.29
CA GLU A 162 -4.04 -8.78 7.68
C GLU A 162 -4.27 -8.80 9.21
N ALA A 163 -5.43 -9.28 9.64
CA ALA A 163 -5.78 -9.49 11.05
C ALA A 163 -5.72 -8.22 11.91
N ASP A 164 -6.29 -7.13 11.41
CA ASP A 164 -6.45 -5.86 12.13
C ASP A 164 -5.11 -5.26 12.62
N ALA A 165 -4.02 -5.49 11.86
CA ALA A 165 -2.72 -4.90 12.09
C ALA A 165 -2.55 -3.66 11.20
N TYR A 166 -1.89 -2.63 11.71
CA TYR A 166 -1.66 -1.37 10.98
C TYR A 166 -0.28 -0.81 11.24
N ILE A 167 0.30 -0.19 10.22
CA ILE A 167 1.36 0.78 10.39
C ILE A 167 0.78 2.16 10.16
N VAL A 168 0.96 3.04 11.13
CA VAL A 168 0.57 4.46 11.03
C VAL A 168 1.80 5.32 10.99
N GLU A 169 1.84 6.27 10.06
CA GLU A 169 2.95 7.20 9.91
C GLU A 169 2.49 8.61 10.30
N LEU A 170 3.26 9.26 11.15
CA LEU A 170 2.98 10.63 11.60
C LEU A 170 4.27 11.30 12.09
N ASP A 171 4.20 12.59 12.36
CA ASP A 171 5.29 13.35 12.96
C ASP A 171 5.20 13.37 14.51
N VAL A 172 6.31 13.59 15.16
CA VAL A 172 6.39 13.79 16.61
C VAL A 172 6.20 15.28 16.88
N ARG A 173 5.21 15.64 17.71
CA ARG A 173 4.95 17.03 18.10
C ARG A 173 5.73 17.44 19.35
N SER A 174 5.95 18.75 19.49
CA SER A 174 6.61 19.34 20.69
C SER A 174 5.86 19.02 21.99
N GLU A 175 4.55 18.86 21.90
CA GLU A 175 3.62 18.57 23.00
C GLU A 175 3.76 17.15 23.56
N ALA A 176 4.48 16.27 22.86
CA ALA A 176 4.75 14.89 23.30
C ALA A 176 5.74 14.81 24.49
N SER A 177 5.42 15.44 25.59
CA SER A 177 6.32 15.68 26.74
C SER A 177 6.94 14.42 27.37
N ASN A 178 6.30 13.26 27.21
CA ASN A 178 6.81 11.98 27.73
C ASN A 178 7.77 11.28 26.75
N VAL A 179 7.93 11.80 25.53
CA VAL A 179 8.64 11.15 24.44
C VAL A 179 9.77 12.01 23.89
N VAL A 180 9.53 13.33 23.73
CA VAL A 180 10.48 14.28 23.15
C VAL A 180 11.72 14.43 24.03
N HIS A 181 12.90 14.49 23.41
CA HIS A 181 14.22 14.57 24.05
C HIS A 181 14.54 13.39 24.98
N ARG A 182 13.93 12.24 24.75
CA ARG A 182 14.18 10.99 25.49
C ARG A 182 14.48 9.86 24.53
N THR A 183 15.23 8.88 25.03
CA THR A 183 15.43 7.62 24.33
C THR A 183 14.09 6.84 24.26
N LEU A 184 13.95 5.95 23.29
CA LEU A 184 12.77 5.06 23.20
C LEU A 184 12.62 4.21 24.47
N ARG A 185 13.73 3.82 25.09
CA ARG A 185 13.77 3.10 26.39
C ARG A 185 13.15 3.91 27.52
N GLU A 186 13.60 5.16 27.68
CA GLU A 186 13.08 6.09 28.70
C GLU A 186 11.61 6.43 28.47
N SER A 187 11.23 6.66 27.22
CA SER A 187 9.85 6.91 26.80
C SER A 187 8.94 5.73 27.12
N GLY A 188 9.43 4.51 26.89
CA GLY A 188 8.72 3.29 27.20
C GLY A 188 8.40 3.11 28.70
N ALA A 189 9.29 3.62 29.56
CA ALA A 189 9.07 3.60 31.02
C ALA A 189 8.12 4.69 31.51
N LYS A 190 8.02 5.83 30.77
CA LYS A 190 7.19 6.98 31.18
C LYS A 190 5.79 6.98 30.60
N VAL A 191 5.59 6.36 29.43
CA VAL A 191 4.29 6.28 28.77
C VAL A 191 3.45 5.20 29.44
N GLU A 192 2.29 5.57 29.95
CA GLU A 192 1.35 4.64 30.54
C GLU A 192 0.94 3.55 29.53
N GLY A 193 1.04 2.30 29.91
CA GLY A 193 0.83 1.14 29.03
C GLY A 193 1.95 0.92 28.01
N GLY A 194 3.13 1.56 28.22
CA GLY A 194 4.31 1.44 27.37
C GLY A 194 4.25 2.25 26.07
N LEU A 195 5.41 2.49 25.45
CA LEU A 195 5.50 3.13 24.15
C LEU A 195 5.03 2.15 23.06
N PRO A 196 4.19 2.57 22.10
CA PRO A 196 3.92 1.79 20.92
C PRO A 196 5.21 1.45 20.16
N LEU A 197 5.22 0.33 19.44
CA LEU A 197 6.41 -0.11 18.73
C LEU A 197 6.67 0.80 17.52
N ILE A 198 7.74 1.57 17.57
CA ILE A 198 8.22 2.40 16.44
C ILE A 198 9.12 1.53 15.57
N VAL A 199 8.74 1.35 14.30
CA VAL A 199 9.43 0.51 13.32
C VAL A 199 10.25 1.31 12.32
N GLY A 200 9.97 2.60 12.18
CA GLY A 200 10.70 3.52 11.32
C GLY A 200 10.87 4.89 11.98
N LEU A 201 12.03 5.50 11.79
CA LEU A 201 12.36 6.84 12.27
C LEU A 201 13.13 7.59 11.20
N LYS A 202 12.68 8.79 10.86
CA LYS A 202 13.39 9.71 9.96
C LYS A 202 13.38 11.13 10.50
N ARG A 203 14.54 11.72 10.50
CA ARG A 203 14.75 13.14 10.82
C ARG A 203 15.17 13.89 9.56
N ASP A 204 14.70 15.13 9.40
CA ASP A 204 15.06 15.96 8.26
C ASP A 204 16.59 16.07 8.13
N GLY A 205 17.09 15.91 6.90
CA GLY A 205 18.51 15.87 6.58
C GLY A 205 19.22 14.53 6.79
N ASN A 206 18.56 13.52 7.41
CA ASN A 206 19.14 12.21 7.66
C ASN A 206 18.42 11.10 6.84
N GLN A 207 19.11 9.97 6.66
CA GLN A 207 18.46 8.75 6.16
C GLN A 207 17.51 8.19 7.21
N GLY A 208 16.41 7.60 6.75
CA GLY A 208 15.52 6.85 7.61
C GLY A 208 16.16 5.56 8.12
N LYS A 209 15.72 5.09 9.27
CA LYS A 209 16.26 3.89 9.89
C LYS A 209 15.20 3.12 10.71
N VAL A 210 15.47 1.87 10.97
CA VAL A 210 14.80 1.10 12.03
C VAL A 210 15.41 1.55 13.37
N PRO A 211 14.62 2.16 14.28
CA PRO A 211 15.18 2.74 15.50
C PRO A 211 15.54 1.66 16.54
N THR A 212 16.54 1.93 17.33
CA THR A 212 16.94 1.14 18.52
C THR A 212 16.36 1.72 19.81
N ALA A 213 16.49 1.03 20.93
CA ALA A 213 16.00 1.51 22.22
C ALA A 213 16.70 2.79 22.71
N ASP A 214 17.91 3.04 22.22
CA ASP A 214 18.75 4.18 22.62
C ASP A 214 18.59 5.40 21.70
N ASP A 215 17.76 5.30 20.66
CA ASP A 215 17.44 6.43 19.80
C ASP A 215 16.54 7.45 20.51
N ILE A 216 16.86 8.73 20.32
CA ILE A 216 16.13 9.85 20.91
C ILE A 216 15.14 10.41 19.89
N LEU A 217 13.90 10.63 20.31
CA LEU A 217 12.90 11.32 19.52
C LEU A 217 12.97 12.83 19.72
N LEU A 218 12.88 13.57 18.62
CA LEU A 218 12.84 15.03 18.60
C LEU A 218 11.55 15.53 17.94
N PRO A 219 11.14 16.77 18.20
CA PRO A 219 10.04 17.39 17.46
C PRO A 219 10.26 17.35 15.95
N ASN A 220 9.22 17.10 15.19
CA ASN A 220 9.20 16.94 13.73
C ASN A 220 9.93 15.68 13.19
N ASP A 221 10.40 14.79 14.05
CA ASP A 221 10.79 13.46 13.58
C ASP A 221 9.57 12.75 12.98
N ARG A 222 9.77 12.09 11.84
CA ARG A 222 8.74 11.24 11.21
C ARG A 222 8.90 9.83 11.72
N VAL A 223 7.82 9.25 12.19
CA VAL A 223 7.82 7.90 12.76
C VAL A 223 6.77 7.03 12.09
N ALA A 224 7.12 5.75 11.94
CA ALA A 224 6.19 4.70 11.58
C ALA A 224 5.97 3.81 12.81
N VAL A 225 4.71 3.67 13.20
CA VAL A 225 4.29 3.00 14.44
C VAL A 225 3.44 1.79 14.11
N ALA A 226 3.81 0.63 14.66
CA ALA A 226 3.05 -0.61 14.55
C ALA A 226 1.95 -0.68 15.62
N THR A 227 0.74 -1.00 15.21
CA THR A 227 -0.40 -1.13 16.12
C THR A 227 -1.39 -2.20 15.66
N ALA A 228 -2.12 -2.78 16.62
CA ALA A 228 -3.26 -3.66 16.37
C ALA A 228 -4.54 -2.93 16.75
N GLY A 229 -5.50 -2.95 15.85
CA GLY A 229 -6.79 -2.27 16.00
C GLY A 229 -6.74 -0.76 15.76
N GLU A 230 -7.66 -0.27 14.95
CA GLU A 230 -7.82 1.18 14.70
C GLU A 230 -8.13 1.97 15.97
N ALA A 231 -8.76 1.35 16.98
CA ALA A 231 -9.00 1.96 18.28
C ALA A 231 -7.71 2.43 18.99
N SER A 232 -6.57 1.84 18.64
CA SER A 232 -5.26 2.23 19.17
C SER A 232 -4.72 3.53 18.55
N PHE A 233 -5.29 4.04 17.45
CA PHE A 233 -4.81 5.25 16.78
C PHE A 233 -4.86 6.47 17.70
N ASN A 234 -5.98 6.68 18.40
CA ASN A 234 -6.14 7.79 19.33
C ASN A 234 -5.09 7.77 20.45
N ARG A 235 -4.70 6.58 20.92
CA ARG A 235 -3.62 6.45 21.92
C ARG A 235 -2.27 6.86 21.32
N ILE A 236 -1.96 6.44 20.10
CA ILE A 236 -0.72 6.81 19.40
C ILE A 236 -0.65 8.33 19.19
N LEU A 237 -1.75 8.93 18.72
CA LEU A 237 -1.87 10.36 18.51
C LEU A 237 -1.53 11.13 19.80
N ARG A 238 -2.17 10.81 20.93
CA ARG A 238 -1.91 11.47 22.22
C ARG A 238 -0.47 11.30 22.69
N ILE A 239 0.12 10.11 22.57
CA ILE A 239 1.51 9.85 22.96
C ILE A 239 2.48 10.71 22.18
N LEU A 240 2.22 10.92 20.87
CA LEU A 240 3.08 11.69 19.98
C LEU A 240 2.70 13.19 19.92
N GLY A 241 1.80 13.63 20.82
CA GLY A 241 1.47 15.05 21.02
C GLY A 241 0.39 15.59 20.08
N HIS A 242 -0.35 14.73 19.41
CA HIS A 242 -1.47 15.12 18.54
C HIS A 242 -2.79 15.10 19.29
N GLU A 243 -3.73 15.92 18.83
CA GLU A 243 -5.12 15.83 19.28
C GLU A 243 -5.76 14.56 18.74
N ALA A 244 -6.49 13.86 19.61
CA ALA A 244 -7.27 12.70 19.23
C ALA A 244 -8.75 13.10 19.21
N VAL A 245 -9.35 13.02 18.04
CA VAL A 245 -10.77 13.32 17.85
C VAL A 245 -11.54 12.01 17.72
N ASP A 246 -12.67 11.89 18.41
CA ASP A 246 -13.50 10.71 18.30
C ASP A 246 -14.07 10.55 16.88
N PHE A 247 -14.06 9.32 16.41
CA PHE A 247 -14.60 8.97 15.11
C PHE A 247 -16.04 8.47 15.27
N PRO A 248 -17.01 8.95 14.47
CA PRO A 248 -18.40 8.51 14.58
C PRO A 248 -18.54 6.99 14.38
N GLU A 249 -19.33 6.32 15.22
CA GLU A 249 -19.58 4.87 15.09
C GLU A 249 -20.35 4.54 13.80
N LYS A 250 -21.29 5.42 13.41
CA LYS A 250 -22.11 5.30 12.20
C LYS A 250 -22.04 6.61 11.41
N PRO A 251 -20.96 6.87 10.68
CA PRO A 251 -20.79 8.14 10.00
C PRO A 251 -21.78 8.32 8.85
N LYS A 252 -22.15 9.57 8.62
CA LYS A 252 -22.80 9.99 7.39
C LYS A 252 -21.75 10.36 6.37
N VAL A 253 -21.71 9.66 5.25
CA VAL A 253 -20.66 9.78 4.24
C VAL A 253 -21.24 10.25 2.92
N ILE A 254 -20.72 11.33 2.36
CA ILE A 254 -21.01 11.72 0.99
C ILE A 254 -19.85 11.36 0.07
N ILE A 255 -20.16 10.74 -1.07
CA ILE A 255 -19.20 10.33 -2.08
C ILE A 255 -19.50 11.03 -3.39
N PHE A 256 -18.54 11.74 -3.94
CA PHE A 256 -18.63 12.40 -5.24
C PHE A 256 -18.11 11.48 -6.33
N GLY A 257 -19.00 11.00 -7.21
CA GLY A 257 -18.73 10.11 -8.33
C GLY A 257 -19.19 8.67 -8.11
N ALA A 258 -19.94 8.12 -9.08
CA ALA A 258 -20.38 6.74 -9.15
C ALA A 258 -19.46 5.87 -10.02
N SER A 259 -18.17 6.23 -10.12
CA SER A 259 -17.15 5.41 -10.77
C SER A 259 -16.98 4.07 -10.06
N LEU A 260 -16.19 3.15 -10.61
CA LEU A 260 -15.85 1.88 -9.95
C LEU A 260 -15.32 2.09 -8.52
N ILE A 261 -14.51 3.13 -8.31
CA ILE A 261 -13.98 3.48 -6.98
C ILE A 261 -15.11 3.97 -6.07
N GLY A 262 -15.96 4.88 -6.56
CA GLY A 262 -17.09 5.40 -5.79
C GLY A 262 -18.07 4.31 -5.38
N THR A 263 -18.38 3.43 -6.30
CA THR A 263 -19.25 2.26 -6.07
C THR A 263 -18.70 1.32 -4.99
N ARG A 264 -17.39 1.03 -5.03
CA ARG A 264 -16.74 0.19 -4.02
C ARG A 264 -16.59 0.89 -2.66
N LEU A 265 -16.30 2.20 -2.66
CA LEU A 265 -16.30 3.03 -1.44
C LEU A 265 -17.67 3.02 -0.77
N ALA A 266 -18.74 3.24 -1.53
CA ALA A 266 -20.11 3.20 -0.99
C ALA A 266 -20.41 1.87 -0.31
N LYS A 267 -20.08 0.76 -0.95
CA LYS A 267 -20.24 -0.58 -0.37
C LYS A 267 -19.36 -0.80 0.86
N ALA A 268 -18.12 -0.32 0.85
CA ALA A 268 -17.19 -0.47 1.97
C ALA A 268 -17.68 0.30 3.20
N TRP A 269 -18.11 1.55 3.02
CA TRP A 269 -18.68 2.35 4.11
C TRP A 269 -20.00 1.79 4.63
N GLN A 270 -20.90 1.38 3.75
CA GLN A 270 -22.17 0.76 4.14
C GLN A 270 -21.97 -0.47 5.05
N ARG A 271 -20.94 -1.29 4.77
CA ARG A 271 -20.60 -2.45 5.61
C ARG A 271 -20.17 -2.09 7.03
N THR A 272 -19.69 -0.88 7.26
CA THR A 272 -19.37 -0.36 8.61
C THR A 272 -20.60 0.17 9.34
N GLY A 273 -21.78 0.16 8.71
CA GLY A 273 -23.01 0.73 9.25
C GLY A 273 -23.19 2.22 8.97
N ALA A 274 -22.36 2.81 8.10
CA ALA A 274 -22.49 4.19 7.67
C ALA A 274 -23.74 4.41 6.81
N SER A 275 -24.28 5.63 6.84
CA SER A 275 -25.24 6.14 5.84
C SER A 275 -24.45 6.80 4.73
N VAL A 276 -24.71 6.41 3.47
CA VAL A 276 -23.90 6.84 2.34
C VAL A 276 -24.77 7.53 1.29
N THR A 277 -24.44 8.75 0.92
CA THR A 277 -25.02 9.49 -0.18
C THR A 277 -24.00 9.60 -1.31
N VAL A 278 -24.35 9.15 -2.51
CA VAL A 278 -23.50 9.27 -3.70
C VAL A 278 -24.06 10.32 -4.63
N VAL A 279 -23.25 11.31 -5.01
CA VAL A 279 -23.62 12.36 -5.98
C VAL A 279 -22.87 12.12 -7.27
N GLU A 280 -23.59 11.90 -8.37
CA GLU A 280 -23.03 11.62 -9.69
C GLU A 280 -23.63 12.56 -10.75
N ARG A 281 -22.74 13.20 -11.51
CA ARG A 281 -23.13 14.14 -12.56
C ARG A 281 -23.62 13.46 -13.86
N ASP A 282 -23.06 12.30 -14.16
CA ASP A 282 -23.48 11.51 -15.33
C ASP A 282 -24.72 10.68 -14.99
N LEU A 283 -25.83 11.00 -15.66
CA LEU A 283 -27.11 10.33 -15.45
C LEU A 283 -27.03 8.81 -15.69
N GLN A 284 -26.23 8.37 -16.67
CA GLN A 284 -26.12 6.96 -17.00
C GLN A 284 -25.36 6.21 -15.91
N LEU A 285 -24.26 6.79 -15.37
CA LEU A 285 -23.52 6.22 -14.24
C LEU A 285 -24.38 6.19 -12.98
N ALA A 286 -25.12 7.25 -12.68
CA ALA A 286 -26.06 7.29 -11.55
C ALA A 286 -27.12 6.20 -11.65
N ASN A 287 -27.76 6.05 -12.82
CA ASN A 287 -28.77 5.02 -13.07
C ASN A 287 -28.18 3.59 -13.01
N ASN A 288 -26.96 3.39 -13.55
CA ASN A 288 -26.30 2.09 -13.51
C ASN A 288 -26.00 1.67 -12.06
N MET A 289 -25.55 2.62 -11.23
CA MET A 289 -25.31 2.33 -9.82
C MET A 289 -26.62 2.08 -9.06
N ALA A 290 -27.64 2.88 -9.29
CA ALA A 290 -28.96 2.73 -8.67
C ALA A 290 -29.65 1.40 -9.05
N GLY A 291 -29.48 0.93 -10.28
CA GLY A 291 -30.00 -0.35 -10.76
C GLY A 291 -29.12 -1.56 -10.47
N SER A 292 -28.02 -1.42 -9.72
CA SER A 292 -27.14 -2.50 -9.32
C SER A 292 -27.46 -3.02 -7.91
N ASP A 293 -26.90 -4.18 -7.54
CA ASP A 293 -26.99 -4.73 -6.17
C ASP A 293 -26.59 -3.73 -5.06
N ILE A 294 -25.88 -2.65 -5.42
CA ILE A 294 -25.42 -1.64 -4.48
C ILE A 294 -26.50 -0.59 -4.21
N GLY A 295 -27.27 -0.22 -5.25
CA GLY A 295 -28.42 0.68 -5.08
C GLY A 295 -29.51 0.11 -4.19
N ASP A 296 -29.61 -1.22 -4.13
CA ASP A 296 -30.57 -1.93 -3.27
C ASP A 296 -30.12 -2.05 -1.80
N LEU A 297 -28.85 -1.69 -1.49
CA LEU A 297 -28.34 -1.81 -0.12
C LEU A 297 -28.97 -0.76 0.81
N PRO A 298 -29.45 -1.15 2.00
CA PRO A 298 -30.01 -0.20 2.95
C PRO A 298 -28.94 0.80 3.42
N GLY A 299 -29.30 2.08 3.45
CA GLY A 299 -28.41 3.16 3.86
C GLY A 299 -27.52 3.71 2.74
N ILE A 300 -27.78 3.35 1.48
CA ILE A 300 -27.17 3.98 0.31
C ILE A 300 -28.25 4.79 -0.44
N GLU A 301 -27.94 6.05 -0.71
CA GLU A 301 -28.73 6.96 -1.53
C GLU A 301 -27.90 7.45 -2.72
N ILE A 302 -28.50 7.48 -3.92
CA ILE A 302 -27.80 7.91 -5.14
C ILE A 302 -28.55 9.09 -5.74
N ILE A 303 -27.85 10.21 -5.89
CA ILE A 303 -28.40 11.48 -6.36
C ILE A 303 -27.69 11.84 -7.68
N HIS A 304 -28.51 12.06 -8.71
CA HIS A 304 -28.03 12.65 -9.97
C HIS A 304 -27.91 14.16 -9.83
N GLY A 305 -26.69 14.70 -9.95
CA GLY A 305 -26.45 16.12 -9.88
C GLY A 305 -24.97 16.50 -9.95
N ASP A 306 -24.70 17.78 -10.10
CA ASP A 306 -23.33 18.29 -10.14
C ASP A 306 -22.77 18.42 -8.70
N HIS A 307 -21.67 17.74 -8.44
CA HIS A 307 -20.96 17.77 -7.16
C HIS A 307 -20.34 19.14 -6.81
N LEU A 308 -20.40 20.12 -7.71
CA LEU A 308 -20.01 21.52 -7.47
C LEU A 308 -21.20 22.47 -7.35
N ASP A 309 -22.43 21.97 -7.45
CA ASP A 309 -23.64 22.76 -7.30
C ASP A 309 -23.96 22.98 -5.81
N LYS A 310 -23.71 24.21 -5.31
CA LYS A 310 -23.95 24.58 -3.91
C LYS A 310 -25.41 24.48 -3.48
N GLU A 311 -26.35 24.71 -4.39
CA GLU A 311 -27.80 24.66 -4.09
C GLU A 311 -28.20 23.21 -3.84
N LEU A 312 -27.81 22.30 -4.74
CA LEU A 312 -28.00 20.85 -4.57
C LEU A 312 -27.34 20.33 -3.27
N LEU A 313 -26.07 20.70 -3.04
CA LEU A 313 -25.36 20.28 -1.84
C LEU A 313 -26.01 20.79 -0.56
N SER A 314 -26.60 21.96 -0.58
CA SER A 314 -27.36 22.49 0.56
C SER A 314 -28.71 21.79 0.74
N GLU A 315 -29.40 21.41 -0.32
CA GLU A 315 -30.66 20.64 -0.27
C GLU A 315 -30.46 19.26 0.36
N ILE A 316 -29.34 18.62 0.07
CA ILE A 316 -28.98 17.31 0.67
C ILE A 316 -28.30 17.44 2.03
N GLU A 317 -28.33 18.61 2.63
CA GLU A 317 -27.80 18.89 3.97
C GLU A 317 -26.32 18.46 4.13
N ILE A 318 -25.44 18.82 3.16
CA ILE A 318 -24.02 18.41 3.18
C ILE A 318 -23.31 18.76 4.49
N SER A 319 -23.71 19.88 5.15
CA SER A 319 -23.15 20.29 6.45
C SER A 319 -23.44 19.29 7.60
N SER A 320 -24.41 18.37 7.40
CA SER A 320 -24.71 17.31 8.36
C SER A 320 -23.89 16.04 8.12
N MET A 321 -23.08 16.00 7.06
CA MET A 321 -22.24 14.87 6.74
C MET A 321 -20.95 14.89 7.57
N ASP A 322 -20.54 13.75 8.09
CA ASP A 322 -19.30 13.60 8.86
C ASP A 322 -18.07 13.53 7.94
N ILE A 323 -18.24 12.94 6.76
CA ILE A 323 -17.15 12.64 5.82
C ILE A 323 -17.57 12.95 4.38
N ALA A 324 -16.70 13.64 3.63
CA ALA A 324 -16.83 13.79 2.18
C ALA A 324 -15.64 13.17 1.45
N ILE A 325 -15.93 12.32 0.46
CA ILE A 325 -14.92 11.62 -0.32
C ILE A 325 -15.12 11.87 -1.80
N SER A 326 -14.04 12.18 -2.53
CA SER A 326 -14.09 12.23 -3.99
C SER A 326 -13.52 10.96 -4.62
N ALA A 327 -14.33 10.39 -5.52
CA ALA A 327 -14.03 9.23 -6.35
C ALA A 327 -14.11 9.56 -7.85
N LEU A 328 -13.88 10.83 -8.23
CA LEU A 328 -13.87 11.29 -9.60
C LEU A 328 -12.61 10.81 -10.35
N ASP A 329 -12.68 10.70 -11.67
CA ASP A 329 -11.59 10.21 -12.51
C ASP A 329 -10.48 11.23 -12.78
N ASN A 330 -10.56 12.43 -12.20
CA ASN A 330 -9.55 13.47 -12.34
C ASN A 330 -9.25 14.17 -11.01
N ASP A 331 -7.96 14.43 -10.77
CA ASP A 331 -7.48 15.00 -9.50
C ASP A 331 -8.00 16.42 -9.25
N HIS A 332 -8.10 17.26 -10.29
CA HIS A 332 -8.53 18.64 -10.13
C HIS A 332 -10.01 18.74 -9.71
N GLY A 333 -10.89 17.97 -10.36
CA GLY A 333 -12.28 17.86 -9.96
C GLY A 333 -12.43 17.27 -8.56
N SER A 334 -11.65 16.25 -8.25
CA SER A 334 -11.62 15.64 -6.92
C SER A 334 -11.25 16.63 -5.83
N ILE A 335 -10.19 17.40 -6.04
CA ILE A 335 -9.75 18.44 -5.10
C ILE A 335 -10.83 19.53 -4.95
N ALA A 336 -11.41 20.01 -6.06
CA ALA A 336 -12.44 21.04 -6.02
C ALA A 336 -13.68 20.58 -5.23
N ALA A 337 -14.15 19.34 -5.46
CA ALA A 337 -15.31 18.78 -4.78
C ALA A 337 -15.11 18.68 -3.26
N VAL A 338 -13.97 18.15 -2.80
CA VAL A 338 -13.72 17.99 -1.36
C VAL A 338 -13.42 19.33 -0.67
N LEU A 339 -12.81 20.29 -1.37
CA LEU A 339 -12.62 21.65 -0.84
C LEU A 339 -13.96 22.38 -0.68
N LEU A 340 -14.88 22.21 -1.63
CA LEU A 340 -16.23 22.75 -1.52
C LEU A 340 -16.99 22.13 -0.35
N ALA A 341 -16.91 20.81 -0.19
CA ALA A 341 -17.51 20.12 0.95
C ALA A 341 -16.96 20.63 2.30
N MET A 342 -15.65 20.86 2.36
CA MET A 342 -14.99 21.44 3.54
C MET A 342 -15.45 22.89 3.81
N ASP A 343 -15.58 23.72 2.76
CA ASP A 343 -16.12 25.08 2.86
C ASP A 343 -17.58 25.10 3.35
N MET A 344 -18.34 24.06 3.04
CA MET A 344 -19.74 23.87 3.47
C MET A 344 -19.88 23.16 4.82
N GLY A 345 -18.77 22.89 5.54
CA GLY A 345 -18.78 22.45 6.93
C GLY A 345 -18.50 20.97 7.19
N VAL A 346 -18.16 20.20 6.17
CA VAL A 346 -17.76 18.79 6.39
C VAL A 346 -16.37 18.73 7.05
N GLU A 347 -16.28 18.09 8.22
CA GLU A 347 -15.04 18.09 9.00
C GLU A 347 -13.95 17.17 8.43
N ARG A 348 -14.33 16.02 7.86
CA ARG A 348 -13.39 15.04 7.32
C ARG A 348 -13.54 14.91 5.81
N THR A 349 -12.44 15.11 5.11
CA THR A 349 -12.42 15.05 3.65
C THR A 349 -11.35 14.11 3.15
N GLY A 350 -11.65 13.36 2.09
CA GLY A 350 -10.72 12.38 1.54
C GLY A 350 -10.78 12.24 0.03
N LEU A 351 -9.66 11.80 -0.56
CA LEU A 351 -9.60 11.53 -1.99
C LEU A 351 -8.48 10.54 -2.36
N ILE A 352 -8.64 9.89 -3.51
CA ILE A 352 -7.64 9.01 -4.10
C ILE A 352 -7.03 9.74 -5.30
N LEU A 353 -5.73 10.03 -5.24
CA LEU A 353 -5.00 10.80 -6.23
C LEU A 353 -4.30 9.91 -7.27
N TYR A 354 -4.31 10.36 -8.51
CA TYR A 354 -3.51 9.81 -9.61
C TYR A 354 -2.12 10.46 -9.67
N ASP A 355 -1.96 11.69 -9.17
CA ASP A 355 -0.69 12.41 -9.13
C ASP A 355 -0.15 12.55 -7.70
N ALA A 356 0.94 11.82 -7.39
CA ALA A 356 1.57 11.85 -6.08
C ALA A 356 2.13 13.22 -5.69
N ASP A 357 2.45 14.08 -6.68
CA ASP A 357 2.98 15.41 -6.40
C ASP A 357 1.92 16.30 -5.72
N LEU A 358 0.63 15.96 -5.90
CA LEU A 358 -0.48 16.65 -5.27
C LEU A 358 -0.72 16.24 -3.80
N VAL A 359 -0.26 15.07 -3.36
CA VAL A 359 -0.48 14.57 -1.98
C VAL A 359 -0.05 15.60 -0.93
N SER A 360 1.16 16.16 -1.08
CA SER A 360 1.66 17.17 -0.14
C SER A 360 0.92 18.51 -0.25
N VAL A 361 0.37 18.82 -1.42
CA VAL A 361 -0.40 20.05 -1.69
C VAL A 361 -1.75 19.97 -1.00
N VAL A 362 -2.53 18.93 -1.27
CA VAL A 362 -3.88 18.76 -0.71
C VAL A 362 -3.85 18.67 0.82
N ARG A 363 -2.80 18.06 1.37
CA ARG A 363 -2.60 18.05 2.83
C ARG A 363 -2.42 19.45 3.41
N ARG A 364 -1.63 20.32 2.76
CA ARG A 364 -1.48 21.72 3.18
C ARG A 364 -2.76 22.53 3.02
N MET A 365 -3.67 22.12 2.13
CA MET A 365 -4.99 22.72 1.96
C MET A 365 -5.99 22.32 3.05
N GLY A 366 -5.61 21.42 3.97
CA GLY A 366 -6.44 20.98 5.09
C GLY A 366 -7.27 19.71 4.80
N ILE A 367 -7.08 19.07 3.64
CA ILE A 367 -7.75 17.78 3.35
C ILE A 367 -7.25 16.75 4.34
N THR A 368 -8.20 16.06 4.99
CA THR A 368 -7.91 15.15 6.10
C THR A 368 -6.99 14.01 5.69
N PHE A 369 -7.28 13.35 4.57
CA PHE A 369 -6.47 12.25 4.08
C PHE A 369 -6.52 12.09 2.57
N SER A 370 -5.41 11.71 1.97
CA SER A 370 -5.33 11.39 0.54
C SER A 370 -4.45 10.18 0.30
N VAL A 371 -4.86 9.33 -0.65
CA VAL A 371 -4.14 8.13 -1.03
C VAL A 371 -3.47 8.31 -2.38
N ASP A 372 -2.17 8.03 -2.46
CA ASP A 372 -1.46 7.92 -3.74
C ASP A 372 -1.70 6.54 -4.36
N ARG A 373 -2.56 6.48 -5.37
CA ARG A 373 -2.90 5.26 -6.10
C ARG A 373 -1.68 4.57 -6.74
N ARG A 374 -0.66 5.33 -7.14
CA ARG A 374 0.57 4.77 -7.71
C ARG A 374 1.35 4.00 -6.65
N ARG A 375 1.46 4.57 -5.48
CA ARG A 375 2.15 3.94 -4.35
C ARG A 375 1.49 2.62 -3.98
N VAL A 376 0.18 2.60 -3.87
CA VAL A 376 -0.58 1.36 -3.59
C VAL A 376 -0.32 0.30 -4.66
N ALA A 377 -0.27 0.68 -5.94
CA ALA A 377 0.06 -0.25 -7.03
C ALA A 377 1.49 -0.81 -6.93
N ILE A 378 2.47 0.04 -6.59
CA ILE A 378 3.87 -0.38 -6.42
C ILE A 378 3.99 -1.35 -5.24
N ASP A 379 3.39 -1.03 -4.09
CA ASP A 379 3.42 -1.89 -2.91
C ASP A 379 2.78 -3.26 -3.21
N ALA A 380 1.66 -3.28 -3.93
CA ALA A 380 0.99 -4.50 -4.34
C ALA A 380 1.86 -5.33 -5.32
N MET A 381 2.57 -4.70 -6.26
CA MET A 381 3.51 -5.39 -7.16
C MET A 381 4.70 -5.96 -6.40
N LEU A 382 5.31 -5.18 -5.50
CA LEU A 382 6.41 -5.64 -4.65
C LEU A 382 5.99 -6.85 -3.81
N SER A 383 4.80 -6.82 -3.22
CA SER A 383 4.23 -7.95 -2.49
C SER A 383 4.13 -9.22 -3.37
N ARG A 384 3.83 -9.09 -4.67
CA ARG A 384 3.77 -10.23 -5.59
C ARG A 384 5.15 -10.68 -6.07
N ILE A 385 6.11 -9.79 -6.23
CA ILE A 385 7.50 -10.12 -6.56
C ILE A 385 8.13 -10.94 -5.43
N HIS A 386 7.84 -10.54 -4.19
CA HIS A 386 8.26 -11.27 -2.99
C HIS A 386 7.28 -12.40 -2.62
N SER A 387 6.51 -12.95 -3.59
CA SER A 387 5.41 -13.88 -3.33
C SER A 387 5.82 -15.27 -2.82
N GLU A 388 7.10 -15.61 -2.83
CA GLU A 388 7.60 -16.73 -2.00
C GLU A 388 7.49 -16.41 -0.50
N LEU A 389 7.20 -15.14 -0.16
CA LEU A 389 6.97 -14.62 1.16
C LEU A 389 5.47 -14.32 1.28
N PRO A 390 4.67 -15.10 2.00
CA PRO A 390 3.24 -14.87 2.11
C PRO A 390 2.97 -13.62 2.96
N GLY A 391 2.44 -12.58 2.34
CA GLY A 391 1.97 -11.40 3.04
C GLY A 391 2.32 -10.07 2.38
N PRO A 392 1.84 -8.94 2.92
CA PRO A 392 2.05 -7.64 2.34
C PRO A 392 3.52 -7.20 2.40
N TYR A 393 3.97 -6.56 1.34
CA TYR A 393 5.19 -5.77 1.30
C TYR A 393 4.82 -4.29 1.45
N ALA A 394 5.47 -3.57 2.34
CA ALA A 394 5.17 -2.18 2.60
C ALA A 394 6.44 -1.33 2.59
N VAL A 395 6.47 -0.31 1.74
CA VAL A 395 7.48 0.75 1.82
C VAL A 395 6.91 1.91 2.62
N LEU A 396 7.60 2.37 3.63
CA LEU A 396 7.15 3.49 4.45
C LEU A 396 7.28 4.81 3.69
N SER A 397 6.18 5.56 3.56
CA SER A 397 6.13 6.81 2.80
C SER A 397 6.96 7.93 3.45
N SER A 398 6.86 8.05 4.76
CA SER A 398 7.59 9.05 5.54
C SER A 398 9.01 8.60 5.88
N VAL A 399 9.30 7.30 5.81
CA VAL A 399 10.61 6.69 6.13
C VAL A 399 11.03 5.73 5.00
N PRO A 400 11.26 6.22 3.76
CA PRO A 400 11.44 5.38 2.57
C PRO A 400 12.67 4.45 2.61
N ASP A 401 13.56 4.65 3.57
CA ASP A 401 14.74 3.80 3.80
C ASP A 401 14.42 2.58 4.68
N VAL A 402 13.14 2.33 5.00
CA VAL A 402 12.66 1.19 5.77
C VAL A 402 11.50 0.54 5.03
N VAL A 403 11.56 -0.78 4.92
CA VAL A 403 10.50 -1.60 4.30
C VAL A 403 9.99 -2.63 5.28
N GLY A 404 8.71 -2.97 5.16
CA GLY A 404 8.07 -4.06 5.89
C GLY A 404 7.86 -5.26 4.99
N ILE A 405 8.26 -6.45 5.43
CA ILE A 405 8.02 -7.71 4.75
C ILE A 405 7.34 -8.70 5.69
N CYS A 406 6.54 -9.59 5.14
CA CYS A 406 5.91 -10.66 5.91
C CYS A 406 6.56 -12.00 5.56
N LEU A 407 7.07 -12.70 6.56
CA LEU A 407 7.77 -13.98 6.42
C LEU A 407 7.06 -15.10 7.20
N PRO A 408 6.83 -16.29 6.59
CA PRO A 408 6.26 -17.42 7.29
C PRO A 408 7.29 -18.10 8.18
N VAL A 409 6.88 -18.57 9.32
CA VAL A 409 7.65 -19.46 10.18
C VAL A 409 7.32 -20.90 9.77
N THR A 410 8.24 -21.52 9.04
CA THR A 410 8.11 -22.91 8.60
C THR A 410 8.95 -23.84 9.49
N ASP A 411 8.74 -25.14 9.41
CA ASP A 411 9.53 -26.19 10.07
C ASP A 411 11.04 -26.10 9.78
N ARG A 412 11.41 -25.50 8.63
CA ARG A 412 12.81 -25.32 8.19
C ARG A 412 13.55 -24.20 8.92
N VAL A 413 12.84 -23.34 9.62
CA VAL A 413 13.42 -22.16 10.27
C VAL A 413 13.97 -22.53 11.65
N LYS A 414 15.25 -22.24 11.92
CA LYS A 414 15.98 -22.64 13.16
C LYS A 414 15.45 -22.02 14.47
N PHE A 415 14.49 -21.14 14.41
CA PHE A 415 13.95 -20.44 15.58
C PHE A 415 12.49 -20.81 15.90
N VAL A 416 11.92 -21.84 15.27
CA VAL A 416 10.64 -22.43 15.71
C VAL A 416 10.75 -22.88 17.17
N GLY A 417 9.76 -22.56 17.98
CA GLY A 417 9.73 -22.84 19.41
C GLY A 417 10.55 -21.89 20.29
N LYS A 418 11.33 -20.97 19.69
CA LYS A 418 12.08 -19.95 20.44
C LYS A 418 11.28 -18.68 20.61
N THR A 419 11.65 -17.88 21.59
CA THR A 419 11.13 -16.50 21.71
C THR A 419 11.76 -15.59 20.65
N ILE A 420 11.16 -14.43 20.39
CA ILE A 420 11.75 -13.43 19.47
C ILE A 420 13.15 -13.03 19.93
N ALA A 421 13.38 -12.92 21.23
CA ALA A 421 14.70 -12.59 21.79
C ALA A 421 15.74 -13.67 21.48
N ASP A 422 15.34 -14.96 21.55
CA ASP A 422 16.23 -16.10 21.33
C ASP A 422 16.30 -16.53 19.86
N ALA A 423 15.48 -15.93 18.99
CA ALA A 423 15.44 -16.25 17.56
C ALA A 423 16.72 -15.86 16.81
N GLY A 424 17.58 -15.01 17.42
CA GLY A 424 18.81 -14.54 16.81
C GLY A 424 18.58 -13.70 15.55
N LEU A 425 17.45 -12.94 15.53
CA LEU A 425 17.18 -11.97 14.48
C LEU A 425 18.19 -10.82 14.57
N PRO A 426 18.64 -10.28 13.42
CA PRO A 426 19.58 -9.19 13.42
C PRO A 426 19.05 -7.92 14.08
N GLU A 427 19.92 -7.12 14.72
CA GLU A 427 19.56 -5.86 15.37
C GLU A 427 19.04 -4.81 14.38
N TRP A 428 19.40 -4.91 13.10
CA TRP A 428 18.94 -3.99 12.05
C TRP A 428 17.50 -4.28 11.57
N CYS A 429 16.84 -5.32 12.08
CA CYS A 429 15.43 -5.58 11.78
C CYS A 429 14.58 -5.56 13.06
N LYS A 430 13.28 -5.33 12.89
CA LYS A 430 12.32 -5.28 13.99
C LYS A 430 11.04 -6.01 13.62
N VAL A 431 10.66 -6.99 14.44
CA VAL A 431 9.37 -7.69 14.28
C VAL A 431 8.26 -6.77 14.77
N ALA A 432 7.37 -6.39 13.88
CA ALA A 432 6.22 -5.53 14.18
C ALA A 432 5.03 -6.35 14.66
N PHE A 433 4.73 -7.45 13.98
CA PHE A 433 3.58 -8.30 14.27
C PHE A 433 3.96 -9.78 14.20
N ILE A 434 3.29 -10.58 15.00
CA ILE A 434 3.17 -12.02 14.84
C ILE A 434 1.71 -12.28 14.50
N GLN A 435 1.44 -12.79 13.32
CA GLN A 435 0.10 -13.20 12.93
C GLN A 435 0.00 -14.72 13.08
N ARG A 436 -0.99 -15.17 13.83
CA ARG A 436 -1.22 -16.57 14.18
C ARG A 436 -2.66 -16.96 13.93
N LYS A 437 -2.91 -18.16 13.45
CA LYS A 437 -4.26 -18.71 13.40
C LYS A 437 -4.73 -19.11 14.80
N ASN A 438 -5.93 -18.66 15.16
CA ASN A 438 -6.59 -19.05 16.39
C ASN A 438 -7.25 -20.45 16.24
N ILE A 439 -7.92 -20.92 17.26
CA ILE A 439 -8.62 -22.23 17.28
C ILE A 439 -9.77 -22.32 16.27
N HIS A 440 -10.23 -21.19 15.72
CA HIS A 440 -11.29 -21.11 14.70
C HIS A 440 -10.72 -20.96 13.29
N ASP A 441 -9.39 -21.14 13.10
CA ASP A 441 -8.65 -20.95 11.85
C ASP A 441 -8.67 -19.49 11.34
N GLU A 442 -8.96 -18.52 12.20
CA GLU A 442 -8.92 -17.09 11.91
C GLU A 442 -7.58 -16.50 12.29
N TRP A 443 -7.06 -15.59 11.47
CA TRP A 443 -5.83 -14.89 11.77
C TRP A 443 -6.03 -13.85 12.87
N GLU A 444 -5.19 -13.87 13.89
CA GLU A 444 -5.09 -12.87 14.94
C GLU A 444 -3.72 -12.21 14.97
N THR A 445 -3.68 -10.93 15.29
CA THR A 445 -2.42 -10.17 15.44
C THR A 445 -1.98 -10.17 16.90
N LEU A 446 -0.81 -10.73 17.14
CA LEU A 446 -0.16 -10.75 18.44
C LEU A 446 0.94 -9.69 18.49
N ARG A 447 1.00 -8.95 19.58
CA ARG A 447 2.14 -8.03 19.82
C ARG A 447 3.39 -8.85 20.08
N PRO A 448 4.52 -8.51 19.45
CA PRO A 448 5.79 -9.12 19.76
C PRO A 448 6.15 -8.90 21.24
N SER A 449 6.48 -9.97 21.94
CA SER A 449 7.00 -9.90 23.30
C SER A 449 8.17 -10.84 23.45
N SER A 450 9.11 -10.52 24.34
CA SER A 450 10.28 -11.36 24.62
C SER A 450 9.92 -12.75 25.15
N SER A 451 8.70 -12.95 25.65
CA SER A 451 8.24 -14.21 26.23
C SER A 451 7.39 -15.08 25.31
N LYS A 452 7.00 -14.58 24.11
CA LYS A 452 6.18 -15.36 23.18
C LYS A 452 7.05 -16.23 22.28
N ASN A 453 6.76 -17.53 22.28
CA ASN A 453 7.41 -18.49 21.37
C ASN A 453 6.79 -18.38 19.97
N LEU A 454 7.66 -18.42 18.97
CA LEU A 454 7.29 -18.51 17.56
C LEU A 454 6.88 -19.95 17.25
N LEU A 455 5.74 -20.13 16.62
CA LEU A 455 5.20 -21.42 16.23
C LEU A 455 5.29 -21.60 14.72
N GLU A 456 5.36 -22.85 14.30
CA GLU A 456 5.17 -23.19 12.89
C GLU A 456 3.80 -22.68 12.41
N GLY A 457 3.76 -22.09 11.21
CA GLY A 457 2.56 -21.45 10.65
C GLY A 457 2.36 -19.98 11.02
N ASP A 458 3.12 -19.45 11.98
CA ASP A 458 3.12 -18.00 12.26
C ASP A 458 3.59 -17.23 11.03
N LYS A 459 3.06 -16.01 10.84
CA LYS A 459 3.59 -15.03 9.90
C LYS A 459 4.21 -13.88 10.68
N LEU A 460 5.45 -13.51 10.35
CA LEU A 460 6.16 -12.39 10.99
C LEU A 460 6.21 -11.20 10.06
N THR A 461 5.63 -10.08 10.45
CA THR A 461 5.85 -8.80 9.76
C THR A 461 7.08 -8.13 10.35
N ILE A 462 8.11 -7.96 9.52
CA ILE A 462 9.44 -7.49 9.94
C ILE A 462 9.79 -6.23 9.16
N PHE A 463 10.27 -5.20 9.85
CA PHE A 463 10.75 -3.95 9.27
C PHE A 463 12.28 -3.92 9.27
N LEU A 464 12.86 -3.50 8.13
CA LEU A 464 14.31 -3.55 7.88
C LEU A 464 14.70 -2.56 6.76
N PRO A 465 16.01 -2.23 6.61
CA PRO A 465 16.50 -1.51 5.45
C PRO A 465 16.32 -2.33 4.16
N PRO A 466 15.93 -1.72 3.01
CA PRO A 466 15.64 -2.44 1.76
C PRO A 466 16.78 -3.35 1.30
N TYR A 467 18.02 -2.88 1.36
CA TYR A 467 19.22 -3.65 0.95
C TYR A 467 19.52 -4.88 1.84
N ARG A 468 18.77 -5.07 2.94
CA ARG A 468 18.87 -6.25 3.85
C ARG A 468 17.77 -7.28 3.64
N VAL A 469 16.84 -7.02 2.73
CA VAL A 469 15.73 -7.96 2.47
C VAL A 469 16.28 -9.35 2.11
N TYR A 470 17.20 -9.42 1.16
CA TYR A 470 17.81 -10.68 0.75
C TYR A 470 18.53 -11.43 1.90
N ASP A 471 19.26 -10.71 2.76
CA ASP A 471 19.95 -11.30 3.91
C ASP A 471 18.95 -11.95 4.89
N LEU A 472 17.78 -11.34 5.07
CA LEU A 472 16.74 -11.86 5.94
C LEU A 472 16.01 -13.05 5.31
N GLU A 473 15.62 -12.95 4.02
CA GLU A 473 14.98 -14.04 3.27
C GLU A 473 15.80 -15.32 3.35
N ARG A 474 17.11 -15.21 3.20
CA ARG A 474 18.01 -16.37 3.28
C ARG A 474 18.00 -17.05 4.63
N LYS A 475 17.71 -16.33 5.74
CA LYS A 475 17.56 -16.93 7.08
C LYS A 475 16.25 -17.71 7.25
N PHE A 476 15.22 -17.38 6.46
CA PHE A 476 13.91 -18.03 6.47
C PHE A 476 13.80 -19.17 5.45
N LYS A 477 14.70 -19.25 4.48
CA LYS A 477 14.72 -20.28 3.42
C LYS A 477 15.54 -21.53 3.76
N VAL A 478 16.13 -21.63 4.96
CA VAL A 478 17.04 -22.73 5.33
C VAL A 478 16.30 -23.98 5.80
#